data_11bf49689f0964aab30690654eb60868
#
_entry.id   11bf49689f0964aab30690654eb60868
#
_cell.length_a   1.000
_cell.length_b   1.000
_cell.length_c   1.000
_cell.angle_alpha   90.00
_cell.angle_beta   90.00
_cell.angle_gamma   90.00
#
_symmetry.space_group_name_H-M   'P 1'
#
loop_
_entity.id
_entity.type
_entity.pdbx_description
1 polymer ?
#
loop_
_entity_poly.entity_id
_entity_poly.type
_entity_poly.pdbx_seq_one_letter_code
_entity_poly.pdbx_strand_id
1 'polypeptide(L)'
;MAEEFNEVEGTNEVEGTSVSTLDMDPESRRLFNVRKVQKGKKPQFKRTCSHKFKRLDDNWRRPRGSQGKQRRKYVSKGALVQVGYGSPAAVKGLHPSGYSDVLISSIAELELIDPSYEAIRIAGTIGAQKKALIIAKAEEIGIKVLNPGRGE
;
A
#
# COMPACT_ATOMS: atom_id res chain seq x y z
N MET A 1 -12.85 -47.05 36.23
CA MET A 1 -12.91 -47.17 34.74
C MET A 1 -13.38 -45.81 34.24
N ALA A 2 -12.44 -45.00 33.84
CA ALA A 2 -12.68 -43.69 33.23
C ALA A 2 -12.28 -43.80 31.77
N GLU A 3 -13.26 -43.61 30.88
CA GLU A 3 -13.05 -43.64 29.43
C GLU A 3 -12.55 -42.27 29.01
N GLU A 4 -11.38 -42.26 28.38
CA GLU A 4 -10.78 -41.09 27.71
C GLU A 4 -11.53 -40.80 26.43
N PHE A 5 -12.19 -39.68 26.36
CA PHE A 5 -12.69 -39.10 25.09
C PHE A 5 -11.56 -38.35 24.37
N ASN A 6 -11.02 -38.96 23.35
CA ASN A 6 -10.13 -38.32 22.38
C ASN A 6 -10.97 -37.49 21.43
N GLU A 7 -11.05 -36.19 21.64
CA GLU A 7 -11.55 -35.23 20.65
C GLU A 7 -10.46 -34.94 19.61
N VAL A 8 -10.69 -35.48 18.42
CA VAL A 8 -9.92 -35.12 17.23
C VAL A 8 -10.54 -33.85 16.63
N GLU A 9 -10.02 -32.70 17.02
CA GLU A 9 -10.30 -31.44 16.33
C GLU A 9 -9.54 -31.40 15.00
N GLY A 10 -10.24 -31.77 13.94
CA GLY A 10 -9.83 -31.53 12.56
C GLY A 10 -10.06 -30.07 12.21
N THR A 11 -9.08 -29.22 12.46
CA THR A 11 -9.07 -27.86 11.90
C THR A 11 -8.74 -27.94 10.42
N ASN A 12 -9.77 -27.81 9.57
CA ASN A 12 -9.61 -27.54 8.15
C ASN A 12 -9.02 -26.13 8.01
N GLU A 13 -7.69 -26.02 7.97
CA GLU A 13 -7.00 -24.83 7.54
C GLU A 13 -7.26 -24.65 6.05
N VAL A 14 -8.19 -23.75 5.74
CA VAL A 14 -8.30 -23.18 4.42
C VAL A 14 -7.02 -22.38 4.18
N GLU A 15 -6.09 -22.92 3.40
CA GLU A 15 -4.93 -22.19 2.87
C GLU A 15 -5.38 -21.04 1.98
N GLY A 16 -5.95 -20.00 2.60
CA GLY A 16 -5.99 -18.68 1.99
C GLY A 16 -4.56 -18.19 1.95
N THR A 17 -4.04 -17.88 0.77
CA THR A 17 -2.75 -17.23 0.53
C THR A 17 -2.66 -15.97 1.39
N SER A 18 -2.26 -16.12 2.63
CA SER A 18 -2.04 -15.03 3.56
C SER A 18 -0.87 -14.23 3.03
N VAL A 19 -1.16 -13.04 2.51
CA VAL A 19 -0.13 -12.08 2.12
C VAL A 19 0.73 -11.82 3.35
N SER A 20 1.88 -12.49 3.44
CA SER A 20 2.79 -12.35 4.56
C SER A 20 3.12 -10.87 4.75
N THR A 21 2.77 -10.32 5.90
CA THR A 21 3.15 -8.95 6.28
C THR A 21 4.58 -8.99 6.80
N LEU A 22 5.36 -7.95 6.45
CA LEU A 22 6.72 -7.80 6.94
C LEU A 22 6.73 -7.80 8.48
N ASP A 23 7.65 -8.55 9.06
CA ASP A 23 7.91 -8.45 10.50
C ASP A 23 8.78 -7.21 10.76
N MET A 24 8.16 -6.21 11.37
CA MET A 24 8.75 -4.90 11.62
C MET A 24 9.13 -4.75 13.08
N ASP A 25 10.13 -3.90 13.38
CA ASP A 25 10.38 -3.43 14.73
C ASP A 25 9.10 -2.95 15.42
N PRO A 26 8.96 -3.11 16.74
CA PRO A 26 7.77 -2.70 17.49
C PRO A 26 7.41 -1.23 17.28
N GLU A 27 8.43 -0.34 17.19
CA GLU A 27 8.21 1.07 16.94
C GLU A 27 7.72 1.33 15.51
N SER A 28 8.36 0.75 14.51
CA SER A 28 7.96 0.85 13.10
C SER A 28 6.55 0.28 12.88
N ARG A 29 6.20 -0.82 13.52
CA ARG A 29 4.86 -1.42 13.51
C ARG A 29 3.82 -0.47 14.12
N ARG A 30 4.13 0.16 15.25
CA ARG A 30 3.27 1.18 15.87
C ARG A 30 3.03 2.35 14.92
N LEU A 31 4.10 2.91 14.33
CA LEU A 31 4.01 4.02 13.37
C LEU A 31 3.23 3.64 12.12
N PHE A 32 3.39 2.42 11.64
CA PHE A 32 2.65 1.88 10.50
C PHE A 32 1.14 1.79 10.80
N ASN A 33 0.75 1.34 11.98
CA ASN A 33 -0.64 1.32 12.43
C ASN A 33 -1.22 2.73 12.55
N VAL A 34 -0.45 3.68 13.11
CA VAL A 34 -0.83 5.09 13.16
C VAL A 34 -1.06 5.64 11.75
N ARG A 35 -0.15 5.35 10.80
CA ARG A 35 -0.32 5.72 9.39
C ARG A 35 -1.59 5.14 8.79
N LYS A 36 -1.91 3.86 9.04
CA LYS A 36 -3.12 3.20 8.55
C LYS A 36 -4.38 3.91 9.03
N VAL A 37 -4.46 4.21 10.33
CA VAL A 37 -5.57 4.95 10.93
C VAL A 37 -5.66 6.37 10.37
N GLN A 38 -4.55 7.10 10.29
CA GLN A 38 -4.51 8.45 9.74
C GLN A 38 -4.95 8.47 8.28
N LYS A 39 -4.53 7.49 7.47
CA LYS A 39 -4.90 7.39 6.05
C LYS A 39 -6.41 7.22 5.87
N GLY A 40 -7.07 6.44 6.73
CA GLY A 40 -8.53 6.28 6.73
C GLY A 40 -9.28 7.55 7.15
N LYS A 41 -8.70 8.35 8.07
CA LYS A 41 -9.30 9.59 8.57
C LYS A 41 -9.01 10.83 7.72
N LYS A 42 -8.10 10.75 6.74
CA LYS A 42 -7.77 11.88 5.88
C LYS A 42 -8.94 12.29 5.01
N PRO A 43 -9.24 13.62 4.95
CA PRO A 43 -10.22 14.11 3.99
C PRO A 43 -9.70 13.95 2.55
N GLN A 44 -10.63 13.83 1.62
CA GLN A 44 -10.30 13.89 0.20
C GLN A 44 -9.97 15.34 -0.16
N PHE A 45 -8.72 15.59 -0.52
CA PHE A 45 -8.28 16.90 -0.96
C PHE A 45 -8.66 17.10 -2.43
N LYS A 46 -9.77 17.82 -2.64
CA LYS A 46 -10.29 18.11 -3.97
C LYS A 46 -10.15 19.58 -4.31
N ARG A 47 -10.05 19.86 -5.60
CA ARG A 47 -10.08 21.23 -6.12
C ARG A 47 -11.42 21.91 -5.78
N THR A 48 -11.37 23.18 -5.42
CA THR A 48 -12.56 23.99 -5.15
C THR A 48 -13.51 23.95 -6.35
N CYS A 49 -14.80 23.65 -6.12
CA CYS A 49 -15.87 23.62 -7.12
C CYS A 49 -15.72 22.56 -8.23
N SER A 50 -14.86 21.54 -8.07
CA SER A 50 -14.75 20.43 -9.05
C SER A 50 -16.09 19.73 -9.28
N HIS A 51 -16.89 19.54 -8.21
CA HIS A 51 -18.22 18.92 -8.29
C HIS A 51 -19.26 19.73 -9.10
N LYS A 52 -19.04 21.01 -9.34
CA LYS A 52 -19.96 21.88 -10.07
C LYS A 52 -19.69 21.95 -11.57
N PHE A 53 -18.46 21.69 -11.99
CA PHE A 53 -18.05 21.91 -13.37
C PHE A 53 -17.46 20.62 -13.94
N LYS A 54 -18.13 20.04 -14.95
CA LYS A 54 -17.68 18.82 -15.65
C LYS A 54 -16.27 18.93 -16.24
N ARG A 55 -15.84 20.14 -16.61
CA ARG A 55 -14.48 20.42 -17.14
C ARG A 55 -13.38 20.44 -16.09
N LEU A 56 -13.70 20.37 -14.79
CA LEU A 56 -12.73 20.43 -13.69
C LEU A 56 -12.58 19.05 -13.07
N ASP A 57 -11.38 18.49 -13.17
CA ASP A 57 -11.04 17.24 -12.52
C ASP A 57 -10.96 17.40 -11.00
N ASP A 58 -11.18 16.32 -10.26
CA ASP A 58 -11.11 16.26 -8.80
C ASP A 58 -9.67 16.34 -8.24
N ASN A 59 -8.67 16.56 -9.10
CA ASN A 59 -7.29 16.70 -8.71
C ASN A 59 -7.06 17.92 -7.80
N TRP A 60 -6.27 17.76 -6.76
CA TRP A 60 -5.94 18.84 -5.86
C TRP A 60 -5.26 19.99 -6.57
N ARG A 61 -5.80 21.19 -6.39
CA ARG A 61 -5.17 22.46 -6.75
C ARG A 61 -5.30 23.42 -5.59
N ARG A 62 -4.18 24.01 -5.16
CA ARG A 62 -4.17 24.94 -4.02
C ARG A 62 -5.00 26.18 -4.35
N PRO A 63 -5.99 26.55 -3.52
CA PRO A 63 -6.79 27.75 -3.76
C PRO A 63 -5.96 29.02 -3.59
N ARG A 64 -5.92 29.87 -4.62
CA ARG A 64 -5.12 31.13 -4.63
C ARG A 64 -5.97 32.40 -4.72
N GLY A 65 -7.25 32.30 -5.12
CA GLY A 65 -8.13 33.44 -5.29
C GLY A 65 -8.29 34.29 -4.03
N SER A 66 -8.30 35.61 -4.15
CA SER A 66 -8.45 36.57 -3.06
C SER A 66 -9.70 36.33 -2.21
N GLN A 67 -10.82 35.99 -2.83
CA GLN A 67 -12.09 35.67 -2.20
C GLN A 67 -12.31 34.16 -1.93
N GLY A 68 -11.31 33.34 -2.16
CA GLY A 68 -11.40 31.90 -1.98
C GLY A 68 -11.70 31.48 -0.54
N LYS A 69 -12.93 31.08 -0.25
CA LYS A 69 -13.38 30.68 1.09
C LYS A 69 -12.63 29.45 1.61
N GLN A 70 -12.25 28.50 0.75
CA GLN A 70 -11.38 27.38 1.14
C GLN A 70 -9.98 27.88 1.54
N ARG A 71 -9.40 28.87 0.83
CA ARG A 71 -8.13 29.50 1.23
C ARG A 71 -8.21 30.16 2.61
N ARG A 72 -9.34 30.79 2.91
CA ARG A 72 -9.65 31.41 4.20
C ARG A 72 -10.01 30.40 5.30
N LYS A 73 -9.98 29.07 4.99
CA LYS A 73 -10.26 27.98 5.95
C LYS A 73 -11.67 28.03 6.58
N TYR A 74 -12.68 28.48 5.82
CA TYR A 74 -14.06 28.39 6.32
C TYR A 74 -14.44 26.93 6.55
N VAL A 75 -15.03 26.64 7.72
CA VAL A 75 -15.41 25.28 8.16
C VAL A 75 -16.35 24.59 7.15
N SER A 76 -17.26 25.34 6.52
CA SER A 76 -18.19 24.81 5.50
C SER A 76 -17.55 24.44 4.16
N LYS A 77 -16.23 24.66 3.99
CA LYS A 77 -15.50 24.34 2.78
C LYS A 77 -14.56 23.17 3.01
N GLY A 78 -14.20 22.48 1.92
CA GLY A 78 -13.32 21.32 1.98
C GLY A 78 -11.99 21.63 2.68
N ALA A 79 -11.38 20.60 3.25
CA ALA A 79 -10.11 20.72 3.96
C ALA A 79 -8.98 21.21 3.04
N LEU A 80 -8.07 21.98 3.61
CA LEU A 80 -6.86 22.44 2.96
C LEU A 80 -5.71 21.49 3.33
N VAL A 81 -4.86 21.15 2.35
CA VAL A 81 -3.65 20.36 2.60
C VAL A 81 -2.74 21.10 3.57
N GLN A 82 -2.38 20.45 4.67
CA GLN A 82 -1.52 20.96 5.74
C GLN A 82 -0.55 19.87 6.21
N VAL A 83 0.52 20.28 6.89
CA VAL A 83 1.57 19.38 7.41
C VAL A 83 1.00 18.31 8.33
N GLY A 84 0.01 18.63 9.20
CA GLY A 84 -0.62 17.68 10.12
C GLY A 84 -1.31 16.49 9.48
N TYR A 85 -1.59 16.55 8.18
CA TYR A 85 -2.09 15.41 7.41
C TYR A 85 -0.97 14.50 6.86
N GLY A 86 0.30 14.81 7.13
CA GLY A 86 1.44 13.98 6.76
C GLY A 86 1.42 12.62 7.45
N SER A 87 2.05 11.62 6.87
CA SER A 87 2.32 10.34 7.53
C SER A 87 3.68 10.39 8.22
N PRO A 88 3.91 9.60 9.28
CA PRO A 88 5.23 9.50 9.91
C PRO A 88 6.33 9.19 8.88
N ALA A 89 7.48 9.85 8.99
CA ALA A 89 8.55 9.79 7.99
C ALA A 89 9.07 8.36 7.79
N ALA A 90 9.30 7.64 8.87
CA ALA A 90 9.85 6.27 8.84
C ALA A 90 9.01 5.27 8.03
N VAL A 91 7.68 5.43 8.03
CA VAL A 91 6.76 4.50 7.35
C VAL A 91 6.08 5.12 6.12
N LYS A 92 6.53 6.30 5.73
CA LYS A 92 5.98 7.00 4.56
C LYS A 92 6.39 6.26 3.27
N GLY A 93 5.43 6.01 2.39
CA GLY A 93 5.71 5.37 1.09
C GLY A 93 5.58 3.85 1.08
N LEU A 94 5.69 3.17 2.22
CA LEU A 94 5.63 1.71 2.26
C LEU A 94 4.32 1.16 1.67
N HIS A 95 4.39 -0.02 1.10
CA HIS A 95 3.20 -0.77 0.65
C HIS A 95 2.31 -1.15 1.86
N PRO A 96 1.01 -1.41 1.69
CA PRO A 96 0.14 -1.89 2.78
C PRO A 96 0.59 -3.16 3.48
N SER A 97 1.41 -3.99 2.85
CA SER A 97 2.07 -5.16 3.46
C SER A 97 3.29 -4.82 4.31
N GLY A 98 3.72 -3.56 4.37
CA GLY A 98 4.88 -3.12 5.13
C GLY A 98 6.18 -3.01 4.35
N TYR A 99 6.28 -3.69 3.21
CA TYR A 99 7.48 -3.66 2.36
C TYR A 99 7.66 -2.33 1.62
N SER A 100 8.91 -2.00 1.32
CA SER A 100 9.27 -0.96 0.37
C SER A 100 8.98 -1.45 -1.05
N ASP A 101 8.30 -0.64 -1.86
CA ASP A 101 7.86 -1.00 -3.22
C ASP A 101 8.93 -0.58 -4.24
N VAL A 102 9.62 -1.55 -4.85
CA VAL A 102 10.64 -1.32 -5.87
C VAL A 102 10.12 -1.72 -7.23
N LEU A 103 10.13 -0.80 -8.20
CA LEU A 103 9.74 -1.08 -9.58
C LEU A 103 10.90 -1.71 -10.33
N ILE A 104 10.69 -2.87 -10.95
CA ILE A 104 11.69 -3.57 -11.75
C ILE A 104 11.26 -3.74 -13.20
N SER A 105 12.24 -3.69 -14.10
CA SER A 105 12.09 -3.85 -15.55
C SER A 105 12.92 -4.99 -16.14
N SER A 106 13.91 -5.49 -15.41
CA SER A 106 14.80 -6.56 -15.85
C SER A 106 15.07 -7.59 -14.75
N ILE A 107 15.54 -8.76 -15.16
CA ILE A 107 15.91 -9.84 -14.23
C ILE A 107 17.17 -9.48 -13.42
N ALA A 108 18.09 -8.73 -14.02
CA ALA A 108 19.33 -8.33 -13.35
C ALA A 108 19.09 -7.42 -12.15
N GLU A 109 18.00 -6.64 -12.17
CA GLU A 109 17.62 -5.76 -11.05
C GLU A 109 17.22 -6.53 -9.78
N LEU A 110 16.85 -7.83 -9.91
CA LEU A 110 16.52 -8.68 -8.76
C LEU A 110 17.70 -8.91 -7.81
N GLU A 111 18.92 -8.91 -8.33
CA GLU A 111 20.13 -9.15 -7.54
C GLU A 111 20.48 -7.96 -6.61
N LEU A 112 19.89 -6.79 -6.88
CA LEU A 112 20.11 -5.57 -6.11
C LEU A 112 19.09 -5.39 -4.98
N ILE A 113 18.10 -6.28 -4.87
CA ILE A 113 16.96 -6.13 -3.98
C ILE A 113 17.20 -6.90 -2.69
N ASP A 114 16.93 -6.26 -1.57
CA ASP A 114 16.98 -6.88 -0.26
C ASP A 114 15.62 -7.54 0.09
N PRO A 115 15.54 -8.88 0.13
CA PRO A 115 14.29 -9.59 0.41
C PRO A 115 13.73 -9.32 1.81
N SER A 116 14.56 -8.80 2.75
CA SER A 116 14.17 -8.57 4.14
C SER A 116 13.13 -7.47 4.29
N TYR A 117 13.19 -6.39 3.49
CA TYR A 117 12.31 -5.22 3.63
C TYR A 117 11.77 -4.67 2.31
N GLU A 118 12.25 -5.19 1.18
CA GLU A 118 11.82 -4.76 -0.15
C GLU A 118 10.89 -5.80 -0.79
N ALA A 119 9.94 -5.32 -1.57
CA ALA A 119 9.07 -6.13 -2.41
C ALA A 119 9.03 -5.55 -3.81
N ILE A 120 8.97 -6.42 -4.81
CA ILE A 120 9.06 -6.01 -6.19
C ILE A 120 7.69 -5.77 -6.83
N ARG A 121 7.66 -4.76 -7.67
CA ARG A 121 6.58 -4.51 -8.61
C ARG A 121 7.10 -4.59 -10.03
N ILE A 122 6.62 -5.53 -10.80
CA ILE A 122 7.01 -5.72 -12.21
C ILE A 122 6.35 -4.63 -13.06
N ALA A 123 7.13 -3.94 -13.89
CA ALA A 123 6.65 -2.88 -14.76
C ALA A 123 5.60 -3.40 -15.76
N GLY A 124 4.55 -2.63 -16.01
CA GLY A 124 3.44 -3.01 -16.90
C GLY A 124 3.82 -3.11 -18.38
N THR A 125 4.99 -2.59 -18.77
CA THR A 125 5.54 -2.68 -20.13
C THR A 125 6.18 -4.03 -20.44
N ILE A 126 6.36 -4.90 -19.43
CA ILE A 126 7.00 -6.20 -19.59
C ILE A 126 6.00 -7.22 -20.15
N GLY A 127 6.37 -7.93 -21.21
CA GLY A 127 5.57 -9.01 -21.78
C GLY A 127 5.47 -10.24 -20.89
N ALA A 128 4.44 -11.06 -21.10
CA ALA A 128 4.09 -12.22 -20.27
C ALA A 128 5.25 -13.21 -20.04
N GLN A 129 6.02 -13.54 -21.07
CA GLN A 129 7.16 -14.46 -20.95
C GLN A 129 8.24 -13.95 -19.99
N LYS A 130 8.68 -12.70 -20.17
CA LYS A 130 9.67 -12.09 -19.27
C LYS A 130 9.12 -11.95 -17.85
N LYS A 131 7.83 -11.62 -17.71
CA LYS A 131 7.15 -11.53 -16.41
C LYS A 131 7.19 -12.88 -15.69
N ALA A 132 6.88 -13.99 -16.36
CA ALA A 132 6.95 -15.34 -15.79
C ALA A 132 8.37 -15.69 -15.31
N LEU A 133 9.40 -15.38 -16.10
CA LEU A 133 10.80 -15.60 -15.70
C LEU A 133 11.20 -14.78 -14.48
N ILE A 134 10.76 -13.52 -14.40
CA ILE A 134 11.01 -12.66 -13.23
C ILE A 134 10.34 -13.23 -11.99
N ILE A 135 9.10 -13.69 -12.09
CA ILE A 135 8.36 -14.28 -10.97
C ILE A 135 9.04 -15.54 -10.46
N ALA A 136 9.40 -16.48 -11.36
CA ALA A 136 10.09 -17.71 -11.00
C ALA A 136 11.42 -17.43 -10.29
N LYS A 137 12.23 -16.49 -10.82
CA LYS A 137 13.51 -16.11 -10.18
C LYS A 137 13.29 -15.37 -8.85
N ALA A 138 12.27 -14.56 -8.72
CA ALA A 138 11.93 -13.88 -7.46
C ALA A 138 11.50 -14.89 -6.37
N GLU A 139 10.75 -15.92 -6.73
CA GLU A 139 10.36 -17.01 -5.81
C GLU A 139 11.58 -17.83 -5.36
N GLU A 140 12.52 -18.11 -6.28
CA GLU A 140 13.78 -18.81 -5.97
C GLU A 140 14.63 -18.03 -4.96
N ILE A 141 14.70 -16.71 -5.08
CA ILE A 141 15.45 -15.83 -4.17
C ILE A 141 14.66 -15.54 -2.88
N GLY A 142 13.35 -15.79 -2.87
CA GLY A 142 12.46 -15.47 -1.75
C GLY A 142 11.97 -14.02 -1.71
N ILE A 143 12.02 -13.30 -2.84
CA ILE A 143 11.56 -11.91 -2.95
C ILE A 143 10.04 -11.88 -3.20
N LYS A 144 9.33 -11.06 -2.42
CA LYS A 144 7.89 -10.89 -2.56
C LYS A 144 7.51 -10.10 -3.80
N VAL A 145 6.65 -10.66 -4.65
CA VAL A 145 6.07 -9.99 -5.83
C VAL A 145 4.71 -9.38 -5.48
N LEU A 146 4.53 -8.06 -5.69
CA LEU A 146 3.29 -7.33 -5.38
C LEU A 146 2.21 -7.47 -6.45
N ASN A 147 2.59 -7.78 -7.70
CA ASN A 147 1.69 -7.92 -8.85
C ASN A 147 1.94 -9.17 -9.70
N PRO A 148 1.87 -10.38 -9.12
CA PRO A 148 2.14 -11.61 -9.87
C PRO A 148 1.17 -11.83 -11.04
N GLY A 149 -0.04 -11.32 -10.94
CA GLY A 149 -1.14 -11.54 -11.88
C GLY A 149 -2.24 -12.36 -11.22
N ARG A 150 -3.30 -12.62 -11.96
CA ARG A 150 -4.26 -13.66 -11.56
C ARG A 150 -3.64 -14.98 -11.99
N GLY A 151 -3.37 -15.88 -11.06
CA GLY A 151 -3.07 -17.27 -11.37
C GLY A 151 -4.24 -17.84 -12.17
N GLU A 152 -3.93 -18.51 -13.25
CA GLU A 152 -4.88 -19.33 -13.99
C GLU A 152 -5.23 -20.58 -13.18
#